data_aa61b57e5cca001f6c14cc4633a385ad
#
_entry.id   aa61b57e5cca001f6c14cc4633a385ad
#
_cell.length_a   1.000
_cell.length_b   1.000
_cell.length_c   1.000
_cell.angle_alpha   90.00
_cell.angle_beta   90.00
_cell.angle_gamma   90.00
#
_symmetry.space_group_name_H-M   'P 1'
#
loop_
_entity.id
_entity.type
_entity.pdbx_description
1 polymer ?
#
loop_
_entity_poly.entity_id
_entity_poly.type
_entity_poly.pdbx_seq_one_letter_code
_entity_poly.pdbx_strand_id
1 'polypeptide(L)'
;MSYLNRNLLTLFLFLSFPILSDINKNPFELIDTKSQEMVVVLTTENELFNSNPELFKSKIKNIFEPLIDFNRVSASVMGKKYYLSATKEERARFIEVFKISLLDTYAETLAQWGDAEIITDFSYDEKKNKIVSVKQELLTTNNAYPIIYKLREYKNGTYKIVNIIINGINLGPVSYTHLRAHETVDY
;
A
#
# COMPACT_ATOMS: atom_id res chain seq x y z
N MET A 1 29.92 19.69 -65.25
CA MET A 1 30.45 18.98 -64.05
C MET A 1 30.09 19.83 -62.84
N SER A 2 29.01 19.51 -62.17
CA SER A 2 28.56 20.22 -60.98
C SER A 2 28.47 19.20 -59.85
N TYR A 3 29.28 19.37 -58.83
CA TYR A 3 29.28 18.55 -57.64
C TYR A 3 28.17 19.03 -56.68
N LEU A 4 27.17 18.20 -56.47
CA LEU A 4 26.12 18.42 -55.53
C LEU A 4 26.58 18.07 -54.10
N ASN A 5 26.89 19.09 -53.33
CA ASN A 5 27.25 18.94 -51.89
C ASN A 5 25.93 18.62 -51.12
N ARG A 6 25.78 17.36 -50.69
CA ARG A 6 24.67 16.91 -49.85
C ARG A 6 25.11 16.99 -48.39
N ASN A 7 24.85 18.12 -47.77
CA ASN A 7 24.95 18.25 -46.31
C ASN A 7 23.89 17.39 -45.67
N LEU A 8 24.31 16.25 -45.08
CA LEU A 8 23.52 15.39 -44.28
C LEU A 8 23.43 16.00 -42.86
N LEU A 9 22.36 16.76 -42.62
CA LEU A 9 22.03 17.33 -41.30
C LEU A 9 21.53 16.20 -40.43
N THR A 10 22.41 15.58 -39.62
CA THR A 10 22.03 14.59 -38.62
C THR A 10 21.30 15.32 -37.46
N LEU A 11 19.97 15.26 -37.50
CA LEU A 11 19.14 15.73 -36.42
C LEU A 11 19.27 14.75 -35.23
N PHE A 12 20.06 15.11 -34.24
CA PHE A 12 20.12 14.38 -32.96
C PHE A 12 18.83 14.68 -32.21
N LEU A 13 17.87 13.77 -32.31
CA LEU A 13 16.68 13.77 -31.46
C LEU A 13 17.13 13.36 -30.04
N PHE A 14 17.37 14.35 -29.18
CA PHE A 14 17.47 14.10 -27.74
C PHE A 14 16.10 13.59 -27.25
N LEU A 15 15.94 12.27 -27.23
CA LEU A 15 14.90 11.65 -26.42
C LEU A 15 15.26 11.92 -24.96
N SER A 16 14.72 12.98 -24.39
CA SER A 16 14.68 13.16 -22.96
C SER A 16 13.75 12.07 -22.38
N PHE A 17 14.35 10.95 -21.98
CA PHE A 17 13.64 10.01 -21.11
C PHE A 17 13.32 10.78 -19.84
N PRO A 18 12.03 10.85 -19.41
CA PRO A 18 11.74 11.33 -18.08
C PRO A 18 12.50 10.41 -17.13
N ILE A 19 13.37 11.00 -16.31
CA ILE A 19 13.93 10.31 -15.15
C ILE A 19 12.71 10.00 -14.29
N LEU A 20 12.24 8.75 -14.34
CA LEU A 20 11.24 8.27 -13.38
C LEU A 20 11.90 8.47 -12.02
N SER A 21 11.52 9.53 -11.34
CA SER A 21 11.83 9.71 -9.93
C SER A 21 11.38 8.42 -9.23
N ASP A 22 12.28 7.82 -8.46
CA ASP A 22 11.95 6.59 -7.73
C ASP A 22 10.92 6.97 -6.66
N ILE A 23 9.66 6.83 -7.00
CA ILE A 23 8.50 7.19 -6.17
C ILE A 23 8.60 6.58 -4.75
N ASN A 24 9.31 5.47 -4.60
CA ASN A 24 9.53 4.84 -3.29
C ASN A 24 10.42 5.67 -2.36
N LYS A 25 11.05 6.74 -2.84
CA LYS A 25 11.90 7.64 -2.04
C LYS A 25 11.16 8.84 -1.46
N ASN A 26 9.93 9.11 -1.91
CA ASN A 26 9.07 10.12 -1.31
C ASN A 26 7.84 9.44 -0.69
N PRO A 27 7.69 9.42 0.66
CA PRO A 27 6.59 8.68 1.30
C PRO A 27 5.21 9.28 0.96
N PHE A 28 5.10 10.60 0.74
CA PHE A 28 3.84 11.23 0.40
C PHE A 28 3.40 10.88 -1.03
N GLU A 29 4.31 11.02 -2.00
CA GLU A 29 4.05 10.65 -3.39
C GLU A 29 3.78 9.15 -3.53
N LEU A 30 4.50 8.31 -2.77
CA LEU A 30 4.29 6.86 -2.76
C LEU A 30 2.85 6.52 -2.33
N ILE A 31 2.41 7.07 -1.20
CA ILE A 31 1.07 6.78 -0.68
C ILE A 31 0.01 7.39 -1.57
N ASP A 32 0.18 8.65 -2.01
CA ASP A 32 -0.77 9.32 -2.90
C ASP A 32 -0.98 8.52 -4.19
N THR A 33 0.09 8.24 -4.93
CA THR A 33 0.02 7.51 -6.21
C THR A 33 -0.66 6.15 -6.04
N LYS A 34 -0.29 5.40 -5.01
CA LYS A 34 -0.86 4.06 -4.80
C LYS A 34 -2.30 4.08 -4.34
N SER A 35 -2.68 5.08 -3.57
CA SER A 35 -4.08 5.28 -3.19
C SER A 35 -4.94 5.72 -4.39
N GLN A 36 -4.42 6.56 -5.29
CA GLN A 36 -5.13 6.92 -6.52
C GLN A 36 -5.26 5.71 -7.46
N GLU A 37 -4.22 4.88 -7.62
CA GLU A 37 -4.32 3.61 -8.37
C GLU A 37 -5.44 2.72 -7.79
N MET A 38 -5.56 2.65 -6.47
CA MET A 38 -6.63 1.90 -5.81
C MET A 38 -8.01 2.50 -6.10
N VAL A 39 -8.17 3.82 -5.98
CA VAL A 39 -9.45 4.49 -6.29
C VAL A 39 -9.88 4.20 -7.72
N VAL A 40 -8.97 4.21 -8.68
CA VAL A 40 -9.26 3.83 -10.07
C VAL A 40 -9.83 2.42 -10.13
N VAL A 41 -9.23 1.44 -9.46
CA VAL A 41 -9.77 0.05 -9.44
C VAL A 41 -11.16 0.01 -8.80
N LEU A 42 -11.36 0.70 -7.67
CA LEU A 42 -12.63 0.71 -6.96
C LEU A 42 -13.78 1.34 -7.80
N THR A 43 -13.48 2.39 -8.53
CA THR A 43 -14.50 3.14 -9.30
C THR A 43 -14.76 2.54 -10.68
N THR A 44 -13.71 2.10 -11.39
CA THR A 44 -13.87 1.61 -12.79
C THR A 44 -14.14 0.11 -12.88
N GLU A 45 -13.80 -0.66 -11.85
CA GLU A 45 -13.90 -2.11 -11.84
C GLU A 45 -14.84 -2.64 -10.75
N ASN A 46 -15.76 -1.82 -10.26
CA ASN A 46 -16.71 -2.21 -9.21
C ASN A 46 -17.57 -3.43 -9.62
N GLU A 47 -17.98 -3.52 -10.88
CA GLU A 47 -18.71 -4.68 -11.42
C GLU A 47 -17.87 -5.98 -11.37
N LEU A 48 -16.55 -5.86 -11.40
CA LEU A 48 -15.65 -7.01 -11.27
C LEU A 48 -15.76 -7.68 -9.90
N PHE A 49 -16.03 -6.91 -8.84
CA PHE A 49 -16.22 -7.49 -7.51
C PHE A 49 -17.40 -8.46 -7.48
N ASN A 50 -18.49 -8.18 -8.20
CA ASN A 50 -19.66 -9.04 -8.27
C ASN A 50 -19.47 -10.23 -9.24
N SER A 51 -18.77 -10.02 -10.37
CA SER A 51 -18.61 -11.03 -11.41
C SER A 51 -17.41 -11.96 -11.18
N ASN A 52 -16.30 -11.43 -10.61
CA ASN A 52 -15.08 -12.17 -10.32
C ASN A 52 -14.35 -11.58 -9.10
N PRO A 53 -14.84 -11.84 -7.88
CA PRO A 53 -14.28 -11.26 -6.65
C PRO A 53 -12.81 -11.60 -6.43
N GLU A 54 -12.36 -12.77 -6.84
CA GLU A 54 -10.95 -13.17 -6.68
C GLU A 54 -10.00 -12.34 -7.57
N LEU A 55 -10.41 -12.02 -8.79
CA LEU A 55 -9.63 -11.16 -9.67
C LEU A 55 -9.61 -9.71 -9.13
N PHE A 56 -10.73 -9.22 -8.62
CA PHE A 56 -10.81 -7.91 -7.98
C PHE A 56 -9.86 -7.83 -6.78
N LYS A 57 -9.94 -8.80 -5.85
CA LYS A 57 -9.04 -8.90 -4.69
C LYS A 57 -7.58 -8.94 -5.10
N SER A 58 -7.25 -9.71 -6.15
CA SER A 58 -5.89 -9.79 -6.69
C SER A 58 -5.35 -8.43 -7.14
N LYS A 59 -6.17 -7.61 -7.81
CA LYS A 59 -5.77 -6.26 -8.22
C LYS A 59 -5.45 -5.37 -7.02
N ILE A 60 -6.31 -5.35 -6.01
CA ILE A 60 -6.08 -4.60 -4.77
C ILE A 60 -4.82 -5.09 -4.05
N LYS A 61 -4.64 -6.41 -3.94
CA LYS A 61 -3.42 -7.01 -3.35
C LYS A 61 -2.16 -6.55 -4.06
N ASN A 62 -2.14 -6.56 -5.39
CA ASN A 62 -0.99 -6.16 -6.19
C ASN A 62 -0.57 -4.70 -5.97
N ILE A 63 -1.52 -3.83 -5.63
CA ILE A 63 -1.22 -2.43 -5.28
C ILE A 63 -0.61 -2.33 -3.87
N PHE A 64 -1.19 -3.02 -2.88
CA PHE A 64 -0.83 -2.83 -1.47
C PHE A 64 0.30 -3.73 -0.99
N GLU A 65 0.38 -4.97 -1.44
CA GLU A 65 1.38 -5.94 -0.94
C GLU A 65 2.82 -5.42 -1.01
N PRO A 66 3.26 -4.76 -2.12
CA PRO A 66 4.62 -4.25 -2.19
C PRO A 66 4.92 -3.12 -1.20
N LEU A 67 3.89 -2.41 -0.73
CA LEU A 67 4.02 -1.25 0.14
C LEU A 67 4.24 -1.62 1.60
N ILE A 68 3.79 -2.81 2.03
CA ILE A 68 3.73 -3.20 3.43
C ILE A 68 4.97 -4.00 3.84
N ASP A 69 5.56 -3.67 4.99
CA ASP A 69 6.56 -4.51 5.65
C ASP A 69 5.87 -5.56 6.51
N PHE A 70 5.41 -6.65 5.88
CA PHE A 70 4.70 -7.72 6.58
C PHE A 70 5.52 -8.35 7.71
N ASN A 71 6.85 -8.41 7.60
CA ASN A 71 7.69 -8.93 8.67
C ASN A 71 7.55 -8.10 9.95
N ARG A 72 7.55 -6.76 9.83
CA ARG A 72 7.41 -5.86 10.97
C ARG A 72 6.00 -5.77 11.50
N VAL A 73 5.04 -5.67 10.60
CA VAL A 73 3.62 -5.61 10.99
C VAL A 73 3.23 -6.88 11.72
N SER A 74 3.56 -8.06 11.17
CA SER A 74 3.29 -9.36 11.79
C SER A 74 3.99 -9.52 13.15
N ALA A 75 5.26 -9.11 13.26
CA ALA A 75 5.98 -9.13 14.55
C ALA A 75 5.31 -8.23 15.58
N SER A 76 4.80 -7.07 15.19
CA SER A 76 4.05 -6.16 16.06
C SER A 76 2.72 -6.77 16.51
N VAL A 77 2.02 -7.42 15.61
CA VAL A 77 0.73 -8.10 15.88
C VAL A 77 0.91 -9.31 16.78
N MET A 78 1.90 -10.17 16.53
CA MET A 78 2.23 -11.29 17.42
C MET A 78 2.59 -10.84 18.84
N GLY A 79 3.17 -9.66 18.95
CA GLY A 79 3.72 -9.15 20.20
C GLY A 79 5.04 -9.81 20.60
N LYS A 80 5.84 -9.09 21.39
CA LYS A 80 7.20 -9.47 21.73
C LYS A 80 7.32 -10.88 22.35
N LYS A 81 6.40 -11.24 23.24
CA LYS A 81 6.42 -12.53 23.95
C LYS A 81 6.33 -13.70 22.97
N TYR A 82 5.30 -13.71 22.13
CA TYR A 82 5.06 -14.81 21.19
C TYR A 82 6.07 -14.80 20.03
N TYR A 83 6.45 -13.63 19.52
CA TYR A 83 7.46 -13.53 18.48
C TYR A 83 8.81 -14.11 18.90
N LEU A 84 9.24 -13.89 20.16
CA LEU A 84 10.51 -14.43 20.66
C LEU A 84 10.46 -15.93 20.96
N SER A 85 9.31 -16.48 21.36
CA SER A 85 9.14 -17.91 21.63
C SER A 85 8.91 -18.75 20.36
N ALA A 86 8.41 -18.15 19.28
CA ALA A 86 8.14 -18.84 18.04
C ALA A 86 9.42 -19.22 17.28
N THR A 87 9.41 -20.35 16.59
CA THR A 87 10.47 -20.78 15.65
C THR A 87 10.48 -19.88 14.40
N LYS A 88 11.47 -20.05 13.54
CA LYS A 88 11.51 -19.33 12.25
C LYS A 88 10.35 -19.77 11.32
N GLU A 89 10.03 -21.03 11.33
CA GLU A 89 8.98 -21.65 10.54
C GLU A 89 7.60 -21.16 10.97
N GLU A 90 7.34 -21.12 12.27
CA GLU A 90 6.10 -20.57 12.85
C GLU A 90 5.92 -19.09 12.52
N ARG A 91 6.98 -18.29 12.63
CA ARG A 91 6.94 -16.87 12.21
C ARG A 91 6.64 -16.72 10.72
N ALA A 92 7.30 -17.51 9.87
CA ALA A 92 7.07 -17.46 8.43
C ALA A 92 5.62 -17.83 8.08
N ARG A 93 5.09 -18.89 8.70
CA ARG A 93 3.69 -19.30 8.53
C ARG A 93 2.72 -18.22 9.01
N PHE A 94 2.98 -17.63 10.18
CA PHE A 94 2.15 -16.55 10.70
C PHE A 94 2.14 -15.34 9.74
N ILE A 95 3.30 -14.93 9.23
CA ILE A 95 3.41 -13.80 8.28
C ILE A 95 2.56 -14.06 7.05
N GLU A 96 2.62 -15.27 6.49
CA GLU A 96 1.87 -15.61 5.28
C GLU A 96 0.36 -15.64 5.52
N VAL A 97 -0.09 -16.31 6.58
CA VAL A 97 -1.51 -16.34 6.97
C VAL A 97 -2.03 -14.92 7.26
N PHE A 98 -1.27 -14.15 8.03
CA PHE A 98 -1.62 -12.77 8.36
C PHE A 98 -1.72 -11.89 7.11
N LYS A 99 -0.75 -12.01 6.18
CA LYS A 99 -0.75 -11.27 4.91
C LYS A 99 -2.02 -11.56 4.10
N ILE A 100 -2.33 -12.83 3.90
CA ILE A 100 -3.53 -13.24 3.16
C ILE A 100 -4.79 -12.70 3.83
N SER A 101 -4.95 -12.96 5.13
CA SER A 101 -6.14 -12.53 5.89
C SER A 101 -6.31 -11.00 5.87
N LEU A 102 -5.21 -10.25 6.07
CA LEU A 102 -5.25 -8.78 6.04
C LEU A 102 -5.72 -8.27 4.67
N LEU A 103 -5.06 -8.73 3.61
CA LEU A 103 -5.35 -8.25 2.26
C LEU A 103 -6.75 -8.66 1.79
N ASP A 104 -7.23 -9.85 2.12
CA ASP A 104 -8.59 -10.30 1.79
C ASP A 104 -9.65 -9.46 2.51
N THR A 105 -9.50 -9.29 3.84
CA THR A 105 -10.45 -8.51 4.64
C THR A 105 -10.56 -7.06 4.14
N TYR A 106 -9.41 -6.43 3.83
CA TYR A 106 -9.43 -5.05 3.37
C TYR A 106 -9.87 -4.90 1.92
N ALA A 107 -9.56 -5.83 1.02
CA ALA A 107 -10.08 -5.81 -0.34
C ALA A 107 -11.62 -5.89 -0.36
N GLU A 108 -12.21 -6.74 0.47
CA GLU A 108 -13.68 -6.84 0.63
C GLU A 108 -14.29 -5.56 1.21
N THR A 109 -13.66 -4.96 2.20
CA THR A 109 -14.12 -3.70 2.79
C THR A 109 -14.03 -2.55 1.79
N LEU A 110 -12.92 -2.46 1.06
CA LEU A 110 -12.71 -1.42 0.05
C LEU A 110 -13.70 -1.54 -1.12
N ALA A 111 -14.07 -2.75 -1.52
CA ALA A 111 -15.06 -2.98 -2.57
C ALA A 111 -16.44 -2.34 -2.28
N GLN A 112 -16.76 -2.11 -1.00
CA GLN A 112 -18.01 -1.49 -0.60
C GLN A 112 -18.00 0.05 -0.69
N TRP A 113 -16.83 0.66 -0.96
CA TRP A 113 -16.67 2.11 -0.95
C TRP A 113 -16.83 2.80 -2.31
N GLY A 114 -17.07 2.05 -3.39
CA GLY A 114 -17.45 2.48 -4.75
C GLY A 114 -16.97 3.88 -5.20
N ASP A 115 -17.70 4.94 -4.82
CA ASP A 115 -17.44 6.33 -5.25
C ASP A 115 -16.61 7.11 -4.22
N ALA A 116 -15.57 6.50 -3.66
CA ALA A 116 -14.70 7.16 -2.69
C ALA A 116 -13.65 8.02 -3.38
N GLU A 117 -13.36 9.18 -2.78
CA GLU A 117 -12.23 10.05 -3.11
C GLU A 117 -11.18 9.98 -2.00
N ILE A 118 -9.91 10.03 -2.35
CA ILE A 118 -8.80 10.07 -1.39
C ILE A 118 -8.01 11.36 -1.61
N ILE A 119 -7.84 12.12 -0.52
CA ILE A 119 -7.07 13.37 -0.50
C ILE A 119 -5.85 13.19 0.41
N THR A 120 -4.65 13.43 -0.13
CA THR A 120 -3.39 13.38 0.63
C THR A 120 -3.06 14.77 1.20
N ASP A 121 -2.78 14.81 2.50
CA ASP A 121 -2.29 16.02 3.17
C ASP A 121 -0.76 16.11 3.05
N PHE A 122 -0.27 16.77 2.02
CA PHE A 122 1.17 17.00 1.80
C PHE A 122 1.81 17.96 2.80
N SER A 123 1.01 18.69 3.58
CA SER A 123 1.49 19.61 4.61
C SER A 123 1.69 18.93 5.97
N TYR A 124 1.18 17.71 6.15
CA TYR A 124 1.28 16.95 7.39
C TYR A 124 2.71 16.45 7.59
N ASP A 125 3.49 17.14 8.44
CA ASP A 125 4.88 16.78 8.73
C ASP A 125 4.99 16.21 10.16
N GLU A 126 4.85 14.88 10.28
CA GLU A 126 5.16 14.17 11.51
C GLU A 126 6.25 13.12 11.22
N LYS A 127 7.50 13.47 11.56
CA LYS A 127 8.62 12.53 11.48
C LYS A 127 9.19 12.27 12.88
N LYS A 128 9.19 11.00 13.27
CA LYS A 128 9.79 10.56 14.53
C LYS A 128 10.77 9.41 14.27
N ASN A 129 12.04 9.63 14.52
CA ASN A 129 13.12 8.70 14.19
C ASN A 129 13.13 8.42 12.67
N LYS A 130 12.97 7.13 12.28
CA LYS A 130 12.89 6.67 10.90
C LYS A 130 11.44 6.42 10.44
N ILE A 131 10.47 6.92 11.17
CA ILE A 131 9.04 6.79 10.85
C ILE A 131 8.54 8.15 10.37
N VAL A 132 7.94 8.16 9.20
CA VAL A 132 7.21 9.29 8.63
C VAL A 132 5.74 8.94 8.65
N SER A 133 4.90 9.90 9.05
CA SER A 133 3.46 9.76 8.96
C SER A 133 2.96 10.46 7.71
N VAL A 134 2.11 9.78 6.94
CA VAL A 134 1.36 10.38 5.83
C VAL A 134 -0.10 10.32 6.18
N LYS A 135 -0.76 11.48 6.14
CA LYS A 135 -2.19 11.59 6.41
C LYS A 135 -2.95 11.68 5.09
N GLN A 136 -4.04 10.93 5.02
CA GLN A 136 -5.04 11.04 3.96
C GLN A 136 -6.44 11.16 4.57
N GLU A 137 -7.36 11.68 3.79
CA GLU A 137 -8.80 11.62 4.08
C GLU A 137 -9.49 10.84 2.97
N LEU A 138 -10.19 9.79 3.37
CA LEU A 138 -11.10 9.06 2.49
C LEU A 138 -12.47 9.71 2.61
N LEU A 139 -12.92 10.30 1.52
CA LEU A 139 -14.22 10.95 1.41
C LEU A 139 -15.21 9.99 0.75
N THR A 140 -16.32 9.76 1.41
CA THR A 140 -17.48 9.06 0.85
C THR A 140 -18.66 10.04 0.78
N THR A 141 -19.75 9.65 0.15
CA THR A 141 -20.94 10.49 0.02
C THR A 141 -21.42 11.08 1.36
N ASN A 142 -21.24 10.36 2.48
CA ASN A 142 -21.80 10.74 3.76
C ASN A 142 -20.77 11.00 4.86
N ASN A 143 -19.52 10.59 4.69
CA ASN A 143 -18.51 10.62 5.74
C ASN A 143 -17.11 10.90 5.21
N ALA A 144 -16.26 11.45 6.08
CA ALA A 144 -14.81 11.55 5.88
C ALA A 144 -14.10 10.67 6.92
N TYR A 145 -13.18 9.84 6.46
CA TYR A 145 -12.41 8.94 7.32
C TYR A 145 -10.93 9.31 7.26
N PRO A 146 -10.36 9.85 8.35
CA PRO A 146 -8.92 10.11 8.40
C PRO A 146 -8.14 8.80 8.41
N ILE A 147 -7.12 8.72 7.56
CA ILE A 147 -6.19 7.60 7.47
C ILE A 147 -4.78 8.12 7.73
N ILE A 148 -4.05 7.47 8.64
CA ILE A 148 -2.64 7.77 8.90
C ILE A 148 -1.82 6.53 8.60
N TYR A 149 -0.94 6.64 7.61
CA TYR A 149 0.06 5.64 7.31
C TYR A 149 1.35 5.96 8.06
N LYS A 150 1.88 5.00 8.80
CA LYS A 150 3.22 5.08 9.40
C LYS A 150 4.20 4.33 8.49
N LEU A 151 5.09 5.07 7.84
CA LEU A 151 6.09 4.50 6.93
C LEU A 151 7.46 4.52 7.57
N ARG A 152 8.19 3.43 7.41
CA ARG A 152 9.59 3.33 7.85
C ARG A 152 10.52 3.59 6.68
N GLU A 153 11.51 4.46 6.92
CA GLU A 153 12.64 4.68 6.01
C GLU A 153 13.67 3.55 6.14
N TYR A 154 14.10 2.99 5.01
CA TYR A 154 15.13 1.97 4.90
C TYR A 154 16.46 2.56 4.45
N LYS A 155 17.56 1.79 4.61
CA LYS A 155 18.93 2.24 4.30
C LYS A 155 19.13 2.67 2.85
N ASN A 156 18.37 2.11 1.92
CA ASN A 156 18.37 2.47 0.49
C ASN A 156 17.51 3.70 0.16
N GLY A 157 16.97 4.38 1.17
CA GLY A 157 16.10 5.54 1.01
C GLY A 157 14.66 5.22 0.62
N THR A 158 14.27 3.94 0.54
CA THR A 158 12.88 3.56 0.27
C THR A 158 12.04 3.54 1.53
N TYR A 159 10.71 3.60 1.36
CA TYR A 159 9.74 3.58 2.45
C TYR A 159 8.82 2.37 2.34
N LYS A 160 8.44 1.81 3.49
CA LYS A 160 7.37 0.79 3.58
C LYS A 160 6.45 1.08 4.75
N ILE A 161 5.18 0.76 4.57
CA ILE A 161 4.15 0.87 5.60
C ILE A 161 4.46 -0.15 6.71
N VAL A 162 4.51 0.34 7.94
CA VAL A 162 4.67 -0.49 9.14
C VAL A 162 3.48 -0.40 10.08
N ASN A 163 2.55 0.52 9.83
CA ASN A 163 1.27 0.63 10.53
C ASN A 163 0.29 1.51 9.76
N ILE A 164 -1.00 1.25 9.93
CA ILE A 164 -2.10 2.05 9.39
C ILE A 164 -3.11 2.30 10.50
N ILE A 165 -3.59 3.52 10.60
CA ILE A 165 -4.62 3.95 11.56
C ILE A 165 -5.76 4.56 10.74
N ILE A 166 -6.96 3.99 10.83
CA ILE A 166 -8.16 4.50 10.14
C ILE A 166 -9.16 4.94 11.19
N ASN A 167 -9.57 6.20 11.12
CA ASN A 167 -10.54 6.79 12.08
C ASN A 167 -10.16 6.51 13.54
N GLY A 168 -8.86 6.61 13.87
CA GLY A 168 -8.33 6.35 15.20
C GLY A 168 -8.14 4.85 15.56
N ILE A 169 -8.63 3.93 14.72
CA ILE A 169 -8.46 2.49 14.92
C ILE A 169 -7.15 2.03 14.31
N ASN A 170 -6.28 1.47 15.14
CA ASN A 170 -5.00 0.92 14.70
C ASN A 170 -5.17 -0.50 14.15
N LEU A 171 -4.94 -0.67 12.84
CA LEU A 171 -5.19 -1.94 12.15
C LEU A 171 -4.22 -3.06 12.53
N GLY A 172 -3.00 -2.75 12.96
CA GLY A 172 -2.04 -3.75 13.40
C GLY A 172 -2.55 -4.58 14.59
N PRO A 173 -2.82 -3.99 15.77
CA PRO A 173 -3.33 -4.71 16.94
C PRO A 173 -4.73 -5.33 16.76
N VAL A 174 -5.63 -4.67 16.02
CA VAL A 174 -7.02 -5.15 15.83
C VAL A 174 -7.07 -6.43 14.99
N SER A 175 -6.20 -6.56 13.98
CA SER A 175 -6.13 -7.78 13.16
C SER A 175 -5.81 -9.04 13.97
N TYR A 176 -5.08 -8.91 15.09
CA TYR A 176 -4.79 -10.03 15.99
C TYR A 176 -6.03 -10.62 16.67
N THR A 177 -6.98 -9.77 17.07
CA THR A 177 -8.23 -10.23 17.70
C THR A 177 -9.13 -10.98 16.72
N HIS A 178 -9.16 -10.58 15.46
CA HIS A 178 -9.90 -11.28 14.41
C HIS A 178 -9.28 -12.64 14.05
N LEU A 179 -7.97 -12.74 13.92
CA LEU A 179 -7.28 -14.01 13.67
C LEU A 179 -7.52 -15.03 14.79
N ARG A 180 -7.52 -14.59 16.04
CA ARG A 180 -7.78 -15.45 17.19
C ARG A 180 -9.21 -15.99 17.24
N ALA A 181 -10.19 -15.22 16.75
CA ALA A 181 -11.57 -15.66 16.67
C ALA A 181 -11.78 -16.76 15.63
N HIS A 182 -10.99 -16.77 14.55
CA HIS A 182 -11.06 -17.82 13.53
C HIS A 182 -10.32 -19.11 13.95
N GLU A 183 -9.25 -19.03 14.74
CA GLU A 183 -8.54 -20.22 15.23
C GLU A 183 -9.31 -21.01 16.31
N THR A 184 -10.33 -20.42 16.95
CA THR A 184 -11.13 -21.09 17.99
C THR A 184 -12.33 -21.86 17.45
N VAL A 185 -12.57 -21.88 16.16
CA VAL A 185 -13.72 -22.58 15.52
C VAL A 185 -13.38 -23.97 14.99
N ASP A 186 -12.10 -24.35 14.95
CA ASP A 186 -11.62 -25.65 14.43
C ASP A 186 -11.20 -26.64 15.55
N TYR A 187 -12.05 -26.85 16.57
CA TYR A 187 -11.95 -27.98 17.51
C TYR A 187 -13.31 -28.62 17.74
#